data_67f6ae38a1e76b52cf1c754138c4c523
#
_entry.id   67f6ae38a1e76b52cf1c754138c4c523
#
_cell.length_a   1.000
_cell.length_b   1.000
_cell.length_c   1.000
_cell.angle_alpha   90.00
_cell.angle_beta   90.00
_cell.angle_gamma   90.00
#
_symmetry.space_group_name_H-M   'P 1'
#
loop_
_entity.id
_entity.type
_entity.pdbx_description
1 polymer ?
#
loop_
_entity_poly.entity_id
_entity_poly.type
_entity_poly.pdbx_seq_one_letter_code
_entity_poly.pdbx_strand_id
1 'polypeptide(L)'
;MAMAQTKIFPWFFDLDNGRMVIDARWFDHVGIPRGDCSMSPGIFFDMLHPDDRETLSAAFAKQLSGILTPEAYAYRVRRCDGTWEWFEGQSVYLGQAHDGSPYRVVGICQSIQAHKEVEGRLREARDKARENDRLKSAFLANMSHEIRTPLNAIIGFANLVTCDDVPFSETERQEYSRLISANGDQLLRLISDILDLSKIESNTMEFCFGDQSLHTLLSDIYQSQLLTMPPQVELRLELPQADTTIRTDASRLKQVINNLINNAAKFTDRGSITFGYRTDEGAGEVELFVRDTGKGISQEHVGRIFERFYKTDSNAKGVGPGLSICRTIIEILGGDISVVSAPGKGTCFKIVHPVHRTETAAETAGAYR
;
A
#
# COMPACT_ATOMS: atom_id res chain seq x y z
N MET A 1 -19.25 -36.80 22.19
CA MET A 1 -17.97 -36.09 22.05
C MET A 1 -18.00 -34.88 21.10
N ALA A 2 -18.90 -34.79 20.13
CA ALA A 2 -18.98 -33.65 19.18
C ALA A 2 -19.49 -32.33 19.79
N MET A 3 -20.27 -32.34 20.87
CA MET A 3 -20.77 -31.09 21.49
C MET A 3 -19.74 -30.31 22.33
N ALA A 4 -18.61 -30.92 22.69
CA ALA A 4 -17.59 -30.24 23.50
C ALA A 4 -16.76 -29.20 22.71
N GLN A 5 -16.79 -29.22 21.38
CA GLN A 5 -16.05 -28.27 20.52
C GLN A 5 -16.92 -27.15 19.96
N THR A 6 -18.23 -27.20 20.11
CA THR A 6 -19.10 -26.14 19.63
C THR A 6 -19.21 -25.05 20.70
N LYS A 7 -18.85 -23.81 20.34
CA LYS A 7 -19.01 -22.62 21.18
C LYS A 7 -20.48 -22.17 21.23
N ILE A 8 -21.42 -23.14 21.45
CA ILE A 8 -22.85 -22.92 21.62
C ILE A 8 -23.17 -23.18 23.08
N PHE A 9 -23.83 -22.23 23.70
CA PHE A 9 -24.15 -22.21 25.13
C PHE A 9 -25.65 -22.07 25.32
N PRO A 10 -26.36 -23.13 25.75
CA PRO A 10 -27.76 -23.03 26.18
C PRO A 10 -27.87 -22.12 27.40
N TRP A 11 -28.99 -21.40 27.45
CA TRP A 11 -29.36 -20.59 28.61
C TRP A 11 -30.85 -20.62 28.80
N PHE A 12 -31.28 -20.37 30.02
CA PHE A 12 -32.68 -20.11 30.31
C PHE A 12 -32.83 -19.01 31.36
N PHE A 13 -33.91 -18.28 31.27
CA PHE A 13 -34.32 -17.31 32.26
C PHE A 13 -35.56 -17.85 32.98
N ASP A 14 -35.48 -17.97 34.30
CA ASP A 14 -36.55 -18.38 35.19
C ASP A 14 -37.23 -17.12 35.70
N LEU A 15 -38.52 -16.93 35.35
CA LEU A 15 -39.27 -15.73 35.72
C LEU A 15 -39.65 -15.76 37.20
N ASP A 16 -39.84 -16.94 37.80
CA ASP A 16 -40.23 -17.07 39.20
C ASP A 16 -39.08 -16.63 40.13
N ASN A 17 -37.85 -16.98 39.77
CA ASN A 17 -36.65 -16.66 40.53
C ASN A 17 -35.92 -15.40 40.05
N GLY A 18 -36.30 -14.85 38.91
CA GLY A 18 -35.64 -13.69 38.30
C GLY A 18 -34.18 -13.92 37.95
N ARG A 19 -33.76 -15.17 37.67
CA ARG A 19 -32.36 -15.54 37.39
C ARG A 19 -32.18 -16.12 36.01
N MET A 20 -31.09 -15.72 35.39
CA MET A 20 -30.61 -16.29 34.13
C MET A 20 -29.59 -17.39 34.46
N VAL A 21 -29.80 -18.58 33.96
CA VAL A 21 -28.89 -19.72 34.08
C VAL A 21 -28.28 -19.98 32.73
N ILE A 22 -26.96 -20.04 32.68
CA ILE A 22 -26.19 -20.19 31.44
C ILE A 22 -25.30 -21.43 31.58
N ASP A 23 -25.04 -22.13 30.48
CA ASP A 23 -24.12 -23.27 30.45
C ASP A 23 -22.77 -22.92 31.09
N ALA A 24 -22.24 -23.79 31.94
CA ALA A 24 -20.96 -23.58 32.65
C ALA A 24 -19.79 -23.24 31.75
N ARG A 25 -19.76 -23.78 30.53
CA ARG A 25 -18.73 -23.52 29.53
C ARG A 25 -18.69 -22.06 29.05
N TRP A 26 -19.85 -21.35 29.14
CA TRP A 26 -19.89 -19.93 28.80
C TRP A 26 -19.09 -19.10 29.81
N PHE A 27 -19.19 -19.41 31.09
CA PHE A 27 -18.41 -18.73 32.14
C PHE A 27 -16.91 -18.90 31.92
N ASP A 28 -16.47 -20.15 31.61
CA ASP A 28 -15.07 -20.41 31.29
C ASP A 28 -14.61 -19.65 30.03
N HIS A 29 -15.51 -19.61 29.03
CA HIS A 29 -15.20 -18.96 27.76
C HIS A 29 -15.03 -17.43 27.91
N VAL A 30 -15.88 -16.80 28.72
CA VAL A 30 -15.80 -15.35 29.03
C VAL A 30 -14.74 -15.08 30.10
N GLY A 31 -14.32 -16.09 30.86
CA GLY A 31 -13.26 -16.02 31.86
C GLY A 31 -13.73 -15.49 33.22
N ILE A 32 -15.00 -15.67 33.58
CA ILE A 32 -15.56 -15.27 34.88
C ILE A 32 -15.87 -16.47 35.75
N PRO A 33 -15.91 -16.31 37.09
CA PRO A 33 -16.24 -17.42 38.01
C PRO A 33 -17.61 -18.02 37.69
N ARG A 34 -17.68 -19.37 37.63
CA ARG A 34 -18.92 -20.09 37.30
C ARG A 34 -20.01 -19.92 38.39
N GLY A 35 -19.61 -19.90 39.67
CA GLY A 35 -20.58 -19.90 40.77
C GLY A 35 -21.57 -21.05 40.65
N ASP A 36 -22.87 -20.74 40.79
CA ASP A 36 -24.01 -21.65 40.56
C ASP A 36 -24.46 -21.64 39.06
N CYS A 37 -23.65 -21.12 38.17
CA CYS A 37 -23.97 -20.94 36.76
C CYS A 37 -25.17 -20.04 36.49
N SER A 38 -25.52 -19.16 37.44
CA SER A 38 -26.64 -18.25 37.32
C SER A 38 -26.27 -16.83 37.68
N MET A 39 -26.94 -15.86 37.07
CA MET A 39 -26.78 -14.44 37.35
C MET A 39 -28.08 -13.67 37.21
N SER A 40 -28.14 -12.48 37.80
CA SER A 40 -29.26 -11.57 37.49
C SER A 40 -29.13 -10.99 36.09
N PRO A 41 -30.23 -10.67 35.40
CA PRO A 41 -30.20 -10.00 34.12
C PRO A 41 -29.38 -8.71 34.13
N GLY A 42 -29.44 -7.94 35.24
CA GLY A 42 -28.63 -6.70 35.38
C GLY A 42 -27.15 -6.92 35.23
N ILE A 43 -26.58 -7.96 35.87
CA ILE A 43 -25.16 -8.32 35.76
C ILE A 43 -24.82 -8.69 34.30
N PHE A 44 -25.69 -9.45 33.64
CA PHE A 44 -25.48 -9.81 32.23
C PHE A 44 -25.48 -8.57 31.34
N PHE A 45 -26.47 -7.67 31.50
CA PHE A 45 -26.54 -6.42 30.71
C PHE A 45 -25.37 -5.48 30.97
N ASP A 46 -24.81 -5.46 32.19
CA ASP A 46 -23.62 -4.68 32.50
C ASP A 46 -22.36 -5.17 31.79
N MET A 47 -22.32 -6.42 31.42
CA MET A 47 -21.22 -7.02 30.62
C MET A 47 -21.35 -6.71 29.13
N LEU A 48 -22.51 -6.23 28.66
CA LEU A 48 -22.69 -5.89 27.24
C LEU A 48 -22.00 -4.58 26.85
N HIS A 49 -21.60 -4.52 25.60
CA HIS A 49 -21.14 -3.25 25.02
C HIS A 49 -22.27 -2.20 25.10
N PRO A 50 -21.97 -0.94 25.43
CA PRO A 50 -23.00 0.10 25.58
C PRO A 50 -23.95 0.22 24.38
N ASP A 51 -23.46 0.14 23.15
CA ASP A 51 -24.28 0.25 21.93
C ASP A 51 -25.28 -0.91 21.76
N ASP A 52 -24.99 -2.08 22.35
CA ASP A 52 -25.79 -3.30 22.15
C ASP A 52 -26.87 -3.47 23.26
N ARG A 53 -26.74 -2.72 24.38
CA ARG A 53 -27.60 -2.86 25.58
C ARG A 53 -29.06 -2.57 25.30
N GLU A 54 -29.35 -1.47 24.62
CA GLU A 54 -30.71 -1.03 24.35
C GLU A 54 -31.46 -2.05 23.50
N THR A 55 -30.85 -2.50 22.41
CA THR A 55 -31.45 -3.48 21.49
C THR A 55 -31.76 -4.80 22.19
N LEU A 56 -30.78 -5.33 22.95
CA LEU A 56 -30.96 -6.61 23.62
C LEU A 56 -31.91 -6.53 24.80
N SER A 57 -31.91 -5.43 25.57
CA SER A 57 -32.85 -5.22 26.66
C SER A 57 -34.30 -5.08 26.18
N ALA A 58 -34.52 -4.41 25.05
CA ALA A 58 -35.83 -4.30 24.43
C ALA A 58 -36.37 -5.67 23.94
N ALA A 59 -35.48 -6.48 23.33
CA ALA A 59 -35.82 -7.85 22.93
C ALA A 59 -36.16 -8.71 24.12
N PHE A 60 -35.40 -8.63 25.21
CA PHE A 60 -35.65 -9.36 26.45
C PHE A 60 -36.96 -8.93 27.11
N ALA A 61 -37.28 -7.64 27.16
CA ALA A 61 -38.53 -7.12 27.70
C ALA A 61 -39.76 -7.65 26.94
N LYS A 62 -39.71 -7.79 25.61
CA LYS A 62 -40.75 -8.42 24.80
C LYS A 62 -40.98 -9.88 25.21
N GLN A 63 -39.91 -10.62 25.48
CA GLN A 63 -40.00 -12.02 25.91
C GLN A 63 -40.65 -12.15 27.29
N LEU A 64 -40.34 -11.23 28.19
CA LEU A 64 -40.98 -11.19 29.53
C LEU A 64 -42.48 -10.91 29.43
N SER A 65 -42.95 -10.22 28.42
CA SER A 65 -44.37 -10.00 28.15
C SER A 65 -45.06 -11.17 27.40
N GLY A 66 -44.37 -12.31 27.23
CA GLY A 66 -44.92 -13.49 26.60
C GLY A 66 -44.80 -13.53 25.07
N ILE A 67 -44.02 -12.62 24.47
CA ILE A 67 -43.82 -12.57 23.03
C ILE A 67 -42.45 -13.20 22.71
N LEU A 68 -42.45 -14.39 22.11
CA LEU A 68 -41.23 -15.02 21.64
C LEU A 68 -40.71 -14.25 20.39
N THR A 69 -39.46 -13.79 20.44
CA THR A 69 -38.78 -13.18 19.33
C THR A 69 -37.79 -14.19 18.72
N PRO A 70 -38.12 -14.81 17.58
CA PRO A 70 -37.29 -15.85 16.98
C PRO A 70 -36.04 -15.28 16.29
N GLU A 71 -35.87 -13.98 16.27
CA GLU A 71 -34.73 -13.31 15.68
C GLU A 71 -33.46 -13.53 16.50
N ALA A 72 -32.34 -13.76 15.80
CA ALA A 72 -31.05 -13.82 16.43
C ALA A 72 -30.46 -12.40 16.55
N TYR A 73 -29.89 -12.11 17.70
CA TYR A 73 -29.25 -10.80 17.99
C TYR A 73 -27.76 -10.99 18.18
N ALA A 74 -26.98 -10.25 17.38
CA ALA A 74 -25.53 -10.15 17.57
C ALA A 74 -25.22 -9.06 18.62
N TYR A 75 -24.37 -9.38 19.60
CA TYR A 75 -23.99 -8.47 20.67
C TYR A 75 -22.57 -8.77 21.16
N ARG A 76 -21.96 -7.81 21.84
CA ARG A 76 -20.61 -7.91 22.39
C ARG A 76 -20.67 -8.06 23.90
N VAL A 77 -19.96 -9.06 24.42
CA VAL A 77 -19.77 -9.32 25.85
C VAL A 77 -18.34 -8.99 26.23
N ARG A 78 -18.15 -8.30 27.35
CA ARG A 78 -16.84 -7.99 27.91
C ARG A 78 -16.29 -9.21 28.63
N ARG A 79 -15.12 -9.68 28.22
CA ARG A 79 -14.38 -10.76 28.88
C ARG A 79 -13.64 -10.25 30.13
N CYS A 80 -13.15 -11.20 30.95
CA CYS A 80 -12.39 -10.87 32.17
C CYS A 80 -11.08 -10.11 31.87
N ASP A 81 -10.49 -10.28 30.68
CA ASP A 81 -9.29 -9.57 30.22
C ASP A 81 -9.59 -8.15 29.69
N GLY A 82 -10.87 -7.73 29.73
CA GLY A 82 -11.31 -6.42 29.22
C GLY A 82 -11.61 -6.37 27.73
N THR A 83 -11.33 -7.43 26.97
CA THR A 83 -11.63 -7.51 25.54
C THR A 83 -13.11 -7.75 25.28
N TRP A 84 -13.56 -7.41 24.06
CA TRP A 84 -14.94 -7.65 23.62
C TRP A 84 -14.99 -8.90 22.76
N GLU A 85 -15.95 -9.78 23.04
CA GLU A 85 -16.24 -10.96 22.25
C GLU A 85 -17.64 -10.91 21.66
N TRP A 86 -17.75 -11.20 20.38
CA TRP A 86 -19.02 -11.25 19.68
C TRP A 86 -19.78 -12.55 19.95
N PHE A 87 -21.01 -12.41 20.40
CA PHE A 87 -21.97 -13.47 20.53
C PHE A 87 -23.19 -13.22 19.66
N GLU A 88 -23.85 -14.30 19.27
CA GLU A 88 -25.17 -14.29 18.69
C GLU A 88 -26.10 -15.09 19.63
N GLY A 89 -27.19 -14.48 20.07
CA GLY A 89 -28.17 -15.09 20.95
C GLY A 89 -29.54 -15.14 20.33
N GLN A 90 -30.23 -16.24 20.56
CA GLN A 90 -31.61 -16.45 20.10
C GLN A 90 -32.41 -17.12 21.17
N SER A 91 -33.67 -16.68 21.40
CA SER A 91 -34.66 -17.37 22.21
C SER A 91 -35.40 -18.42 21.36
N VAL A 92 -35.41 -19.64 21.82
CA VAL A 92 -35.96 -20.79 21.05
C VAL A 92 -37.27 -21.33 21.61
N TYR A 93 -37.57 -21.06 22.89
CA TYR A 93 -38.76 -21.57 23.54
C TYR A 93 -39.22 -20.65 24.67
N LEU A 94 -40.55 -20.51 24.81
CA LEU A 94 -41.22 -19.83 25.91
C LEU A 94 -42.10 -20.83 26.65
N GLY A 95 -41.75 -21.18 27.90
CA GLY A 95 -42.58 -21.99 28.79
C GLY A 95 -43.73 -21.16 29.32
N GLN A 96 -44.95 -21.72 29.24
CA GLN A 96 -46.17 -21.09 29.77
C GLN A 96 -46.82 -21.95 30.82
N ALA A 97 -47.38 -21.32 31.88
CA ALA A 97 -48.20 -21.95 32.90
C ALA A 97 -49.58 -22.23 32.34
N HIS A 98 -50.45 -22.95 33.16
CA HIS A 98 -51.81 -23.28 32.76
C HIS A 98 -52.71 -22.08 32.44
N ASP A 99 -52.40 -20.91 33.01
CA ASP A 99 -53.11 -19.64 32.77
C ASP A 99 -52.54 -18.85 31.57
N GLY A 100 -51.56 -19.43 30.84
CA GLY A 100 -50.91 -18.79 29.72
C GLY A 100 -49.78 -17.80 30.08
N SER A 101 -49.52 -17.57 31.38
CA SER A 101 -48.44 -16.70 31.82
C SER A 101 -47.07 -17.35 31.54
N PRO A 102 -46.09 -16.58 31.07
CA PRO A 102 -44.75 -17.11 30.85
C PRO A 102 -44.04 -17.38 32.18
N TYR A 103 -43.45 -18.57 32.36
CA TYR A 103 -42.63 -18.89 33.53
C TYR A 103 -41.14 -19.12 33.18
N ARG A 104 -40.82 -19.39 31.94
CA ARG A 104 -39.45 -19.65 31.52
C ARG A 104 -39.19 -19.27 30.06
N VAL A 105 -38.11 -18.56 29.81
CA VAL A 105 -37.56 -18.33 28.47
C VAL A 105 -36.30 -19.19 28.29
N VAL A 106 -36.22 -19.94 27.19
CA VAL A 106 -35.07 -20.79 26.88
C VAL A 106 -34.45 -20.31 25.57
N GLY A 107 -33.15 -20.26 25.52
CA GLY A 107 -32.42 -19.84 24.34
C GLY A 107 -31.03 -20.48 24.21
N ILE A 108 -30.38 -20.12 23.17
CA ILE A 108 -28.99 -20.45 22.92
C ILE A 108 -28.22 -19.19 22.62
N CYS A 109 -26.95 -19.15 22.98
CA CYS A 109 -25.99 -18.16 22.46
C CYS A 109 -24.75 -18.87 21.95
N GLN A 110 -24.13 -18.30 20.97
CA GLN A 110 -22.90 -18.83 20.39
C GLN A 110 -21.88 -17.70 20.17
N SER A 111 -20.57 -18.02 20.35
CA SER A 111 -19.52 -17.09 19.98
C SER A 111 -19.39 -17.05 18.46
N ILE A 112 -19.52 -15.86 17.90
CA ILE A 112 -19.32 -15.58 16.47
C ILE A 112 -18.04 -14.78 16.22
N GLN A 113 -17.14 -14.72 17.19
CA GLN A 113 -15.89 -13.95 17.12
C GLN A 113 -15.05 -14.35 15.90
N ALA A 114 -14.82 -15.65 15.69
CA ALA A 114 -14.06 -16.15 14.55
C ALA A 114 -14.68 -15.75 13.20
N HIS A 115 -16.03 -15.76 13.14
CA HIS A 115 -16.76 -15.34 11.93
C HIS A 115 -16.56 -13.85 11.66
N LYS A 116 -16.69 -13.01 12.69
CA LYS A 116 -16.47 -11.55 12.59
C LYS A 116 -15.04 -11.19 12.21
N GLU A 117 -14.04 -11.91 12.70
CA GLU A 117 -12.63 -11.73 12.31
C GLU A 117 -12.37 -12.08 10.85
N VAL A 118 -12.95 -13.18 10.36
CA VAL A 118 -12.83 -13.57 8.94
C VAL A 118 -13.55 -12.56 8.06
N GLU A 119 -14.77 -12.15 8.43
CA GLU A 119 -15.53 -11.12 7.72
C GLU A 119 -14.75 -9.80 7.62
N GLY A 120 -14.17 -9.36 8.74
CA GLY A 120 -13.33 -8.15 8.80
C GLY A 120 -12.13 -8.23 7.86
N ARG A 121 -11.35 -9.34 7.95
CA ARG A 121 -10.19 -9.56 7.06
C ARG A 121 -10.58 -9.64 5.58
N LEU A 122 -11.69 -10.29 5.27
CA LEU A 122 -12.19 -10.37 3.89
C LEU A 122 -12.62 -9.00 3.37
N ARG A 123 -13.26 -8.19 4.21
CA ARG A 123 -13.65 -6.83 3.85
C ARG A 123 -12.43 -5.95 3.58
N GLU A 124 -11.43 -5.97 4.45
CA GLU A 124 -10.18 -5.23 4.27
C GLU A 124 -9.44 -5.66 3.00
N ALA A 125 -9.31 -6.98 2.77
CA ALA A 125 -8.68 -7.51 1.56
C ALA A 125 -9.42 -7.09 0.30
N ARG A 126 -10.76 -7.15 0.31
CA ARG A 126 -11.62 -6.70 -0.80
C ARG A 126 -11.46 -5.21 -1.08
N ASP A 127 -11.47 -4.39 -0.03
CA ASP A 127 -11.40 -2.93 -0.19
C ASP A 127 -10.01 -2.51 -0.71
N LYS A 128 -8.94 -3.19 -0.26
CA LYS A 128 -7.58 -3.04 -0.79
C LYS A 128 -7.48 -3.48 -2.25
N ALA A 129 -8.10 -4.61 -2.61
CA ALA A 129 -8.11 -5.10 -3.99
C ALA A 129 -8.85 -4.12 -4.93
N ARG A 130 -10.00 -3.59 -4.49
CA ARG A 130 -10.77 -2.60 -5.26
C ARG A 130 -10.00 -1.30 -5.48
N GLU A 131 -9.30 -0.81 -4.46
CA GLU A 131 -8.49 0.41 -4.61
C GLU A 131 -7.33 0.19 -5.58
N ASN A 132 -6.65 -0.97 -5.51
CA ASN A 132 -5.62 -1.32 -6.49
C ASN A 132 -6.17 -1.37 -7.93
N ASP A 133 -7.35 -1.95 -8.12
CA ASP A 133 -7.98 -2.06 -9.45
C ASP A 133 -8.37 -0.68 -10.00
N ARG A 134 -8.88 0.20 -9.12
CA ARG A 134 -9.17 1.60 -9.46
C ARG A 134 -7.91 2.36 -9.87
N LEU A 135 -6.82 2.22 -9.11
CA LEU A 135 -5.54 2.86 -9.40
C LEU A 135 -4.95 2.34 -10.72
N LYS A 136 -5.03 1.02 -10.97
CA LYS A 136 -4.58 0.40 -12.23
C LYS A 136 -5.38 0.91 -13.43
N SER A 137 -6.70 1.03 -13.31
CA SER A 137 -7.56 1.56 -14.37
C SER A 137 -7.28 3.03 -14.66
N ALA A 138 -7.12 3.85 -13.64
CA ALA A 138 -6.74 5.25 -13.78
C ALA A 138 -5.35 5.41 -14.43
N PHE A 139 -4.40 4.54 -14.07
CA PHE A 139 -3.07 4.50 -14.69
C PHE A 139 -3.15 4.21 -16.19
N LEU A 140 -3.88 3.17 -16.61
CA LEU A 140 -4.02 2.80 -18.01
C LEU A 140 -4.68 3.92 -18.83
N ALA A 141 -5.71 4.59 -18.28
CA ALA A 141 -6.33 5.75 -18.91
C ALA A 141 -5.32 6.92 -19.07
N ASN A 142 -4.56 7.22 -18.04
CA ASN A 142 -3.52 8.26 -18.09
C ASN A 142 -2.40 7.90 -19.07
N MET A 143 -1.98 6.62 -19.13
CA MET A 143 -0.98 6.14 -20.09
C MET A 143 -1.44 6.34 -21.52
N SER A 144 -2.71 6.01 -21.81
CA SER A 144 -3.27 6.23 -23.14
C SER A 144 -3.21 7.70 -23.54
N HIS A 145 -3.45 8.62 -22.61
CA HIS A 145 -3.34 10.05 -22.86
C HIS A 145 -1.88 10.49 -23.04
N GLU A 146 -0.98 10.01 -22.17
CA GLU A 146 0.44 10.38 -22.23
C GLU A 146 1.17 9.78 -23.44
N ILE A 147 0.70 8.67 -24.01
CA ILE A 147 1.16 8.14 -25.29
C ILE A 147 0.60 8.96 -26.45
N ARG A 148 -0.67 9.35 -26.41
CA ARG A 148 -1.33 10.06 -27.51
C ARG A 148 -0.73 11.43 -27.78
N THR A 149 -0.36 12.15 -26.71
CA THR A 149 0.19 13.53 -26.82
C THR A 149 1.47 13.59 -27.63
N PRO A 150 2.56 12.88 -27.30
CA PRO A 150 3.79 12.88 -28.11
C PRO A 150 3.58 12.25 -29.48
N LEU A 151 2.73 11.22 -29.60
CA LEU A 151 2.42 10.60 -30.88
C LEU A 151 1.77 11.59 -31.83
N ASN A 152 0.77 12.35 -31.37
CA ASN A 152 0.11 13.38 -32.19
C ASN A 152 1.08 14.51 -32.56
N ALA A 153 2.01 14.88 -31.67
CA ALA A 153 3.06 15.87 -31.98
C ALA A 153 4.01 15.35 -33.07
N ILE A 154 4.46 14.09 -32.96
CA ILE A 154 5.30 13.46 -34.01
C ILE A 154 4.59 13.48 -35.35
N ILE A 155 3.32 13.01 -35.40
CA ILE A 155 2.53 12.96 -36.64
C ILE A 155 2.31 14.39 -37.18
N GLY A 156 1.96 15.34 -36.33
CA GLY A 156 1.72 16.73 -36.73
C GLY A 156 2.96 17.40 -37.34
N PHE A 157 4.11 17.29 -36.66
CA PHE A 157 5.37 17.86 -37.17
C PHE A 157 5.89 17.12 -38.41
N ALA A 158 5.71 15.79 -38.47
CA ALA A 158 6.08 15.02 -39.67
C ALA A 158 5.25 15.44 -40.89
N ASN A 159 3.94 15.62 -40.72
CA ASN A 159 3.08 16.10 -41.80
C ASN A 159 3.47 17.51 -42.24
N LEU A 160 3.85 18.40 -41.32
CA LEU A 160 4.33 19.74 -41.69
C LEU A 160 5.61 19.65 -42.49
N VAL A 161 6.62 18.87 -42.08
CA VAL A 161 7.90 18.73 -42.78
C VAL A 161 7.76 18.12 -44.16
N THR A 162 6.73 17.27 -44.40
CA THR A 162 6.50 16.60 -45.68
C THR A 162 5.46 17.34 -46.57
N CYS A 163 4.95 18.49 -46.12
CA CYS A 163 3.99 19.29 -46.91
C CYS A 163 4.76 20.15 -47.92
N ASP A 164 4.55 19.88 -49.23
CA ASP A 164 5.22 20.62 -50.31
C ASP A 164 4.65 22.03 -50.54
N ASP A 165 3.45 22.30 -50.01
CA ASP A 165 2.75 23.57 -50.21
C ASP A 165 3.23 24.72 -49.32
N VAL A 166 4.07 24.43 -48.31
CA VAL A 166 4.59 25.42 -47.35
C VAL A 166 6.09 25.50 -47.46
N PRO A 167 6.70 26.64 -47.91
CA PRO A 167 8.12 26.80 -47.94
C PRO A 167 8.67 26.99 -46.51
N PHE A 168 9.31 25.98 -45.98
CA PHE A 168 10.00 26.03 -44.66
C PHE A 168 11.45 26.46 -44.87
N SER A 169 11.92 27.31 -43.96
CA SER A 169 13.36 27.58 -43.84
C SER A 169 14.08 26.34 -43.29
N GLU A 170 15.37 26.23 -43.57
CA GLU A 170 16.21 25.15 -43.04
C GLU A 170 16.19 25.12 -41.51
N THR A 171 16.11 26.28 -40.87
CA THR A 171 16.02 26.44 -39.41
C THR A 171 14.72 25.83 -38.87
N GLU A 172 13.58 26.05 -39.52
CA GLU A 172 12.29 25.47 -39.12
C GLU A 172 12.28 23.96 -39.32
N ARG A 173 12.85 23.44 -40.39
CA ARG A 173 13.01 21.99 -40.60
C ARG A 173 13.83 21.33 -39.50
N GLN A 174 14.95 21.97 -39.12
CA GLN A 174 15.78 21.47 -38.04
C GLN A 174 15.04 21.49 -36.69
N GLU A 175 14.27 22.53 -36.41
CA GLU A 175 13.48 22.62 -35.19
C GLU A 175 12.37 21.54 -35.16
N TYR A 176 11.63 21.33 -36.25
CA TYR A 176 10.62 20.26 -36.33
C TYR A 176 11.25 18.87 -36.19
N SER A 177 12.38 18.62 -36.81
CA SER A 177 13.14 17.37 -36.66
C SER A 177 13.54 17.15 -35.20
N ARG A 178 14.01 18.19 -34.53
CA ARG A 178 14.33 18.14 -33.09
C ARG A 178 13.12 17.83 -32.22
N LEU A 179 11.99 18.45 -32.52
CA LEU A 179 10.73 18.20 -31.78
C LEU A 179 10.20 16.77 -32.00
N ILE A 180 10.31 16.23 -33.21
CA ILE A 180 9.97 14.83 -33.52
C ILE A 180 10.84 13.89 -32.70
N SER A 181 12.16 14.08 -32.73
CA SER A 181 13.10 13.25 -31.97
C SER A 181 12.82 13.30 -30.46
N ALA A 182 12.64 14.50 -29.89
CA ALA A 182 12.36 14.68 -28.48
C ALA A 182 11.06 13.98 -28.01
N ASN A 183 9.99 14.06 -28.84
CA ASN A 183 8.74 13.36 -28.56
C ASN A 183 8.87 11.84 -28.76
N GLY A 184 9.70 11.39 -29.73
CA GLY A 184 10.05 9.98 -29.91
C GLY A 184 10.77 9.38 -28.70
N ASP A 185 11.78 10.08 -28.19
CA ASP A 185 12.50 9.67 -26.98
C ASP A 185 11.60 9.64 -25.74
N GLN A 186 10.65 10.59 -25.64
CA GLN A 186 9.67 10.58 -24.57
C GLN A 186 8.76 9.36 -24.66
N LEU A 187 8.29 9.01 -25.87
CA LEU A 187 7.43 7.84 -26.09
C LEU A 187 8.16 6.54 -25.78
N LEU A 188 9.42 6.40 -26.20
CA LEU A 188 10.24 5.23 -25.89
C LEU A 188 10.44 5.05 -24.38
N ARG A 189 10.70 6.14 -23.64
CA ARG A 189 10.77 6.09 -22.17
C ARG A 189 9.47 5.61 -21.55
N LEU A 190 8.30 6.11 -21.99
CA LEU A 190 7.01 5.68 -21.50
C LEU A 190 6.74 4.20 -21.72
N ILE A 191 7.07 3.69 -22.92
CA ILE A 191 6.92 2.27 -23.26
C ILE A 191 7.86 1.42 -22.38
N SER A 192 9.10 1.84 -22.18
CA SER A 192 10.04 1.15 -21.30
C SER A 192 9.53 1.06 -19.86
N ASP A 193 8.98 2.15 -19.32
CA ASP A 193 8.41 2.19 -17.97
C ASP A 193 7.23 1.22 -17.82
N ILE A 194 6.35 1.13 -18.84
CA ILE A 194 5.21 0.19 -18.85
C ILE A 194 5.70 -1.26 -18.91
N LEU A 195 6.71 -1.56 -19.74
CA LEU A 195 7.30 -2.89 -19.84
C LEU A 195 8.00 -3.30 -18.55
N ASP A 196 8.77 -2.41 -17.94
CA ASP A 196 9.41 -2.66 -16.65
C ASP A 196 8.37 -2.92 -15.55
N LEU A 197 7.29 -2.12 -15.48
CA LEU A 197 6.18 -2.37 -14.56
C LEU A 197 5.54 -3.75 -14.79
N SER A 198 5.31 -4.14 -16.04
CA SER A 198 4.75 -5.46 -16.38
C SER A 198 5.67 -6.61 -15.95
N LYS A 199 7.00 -6.46 -16.17
CA LYS A 199 8.00 -7.45 -15.71
C LYS A 199 8.07 -7.55 -14.19
N ILE A 200 7.92 -6.42 -13.49
CA ILE A 200 7.84 -6.37 -12.01
C ILE A 200 6.57 -7.09 -11.52
N GLU A 201 5.40 -6.80 -12.12
CA GLU A 201 4.13 -7.44 -11.73
C GLU A 201 4.12 -8.96 -11.97
N SER A 202 4.78 -9.42 -13.04
CA SER A 202 4.90 -10.85 -13.37
C SER A 202 6.09 -11.54 -12.69
N ASN A 203 6.89 -10.81 -11.92
CA ASN A 203 8.14 -11.31 -11.30
C ASN A 203 9.13 -11.92 -12.31
N THR A 204 9.18 -11.34 -13.52
CA THR A 204 10.04 -11.80 -14.64
C THR A 204 11.16 -10.82 -14.96
N MET A 205 11.42 -9.84 -14.09
CA MET A 205 12.50 -8.88 -14.29
C MET A 205 13.85 -9.54 -14.03
N GLU A 206 14.71 -9.55 -15.04
CA GLU A 206 16.05 -10.13 -14.95
C GLU A 206 17.06 -9.09 -14.47
N PHE A 207 18.07 -9.55 -13.71
CA PHE A 207 19.15 -8.73 -13.17
C PHE A 207 20.50 -9.39 -13.45
N CYS A 208 21.47 -8.58 -13.89
CA CYS A 208 22.85 -8.99 -14.15
C CYS A 208 23.79 -8.38 -13.11
N PHE A 209 24.07 -9.10 -12.03
CA PHE A 209 24.93 -8.64 -10.97
C PHE A 209 26.41 -8.73 -11.33
N GLY A 210 27.17 -7.65 -11.06
CA GLY A 210 28.61 -7.58 -11.22
C GLY A 210 29.24 -6.57 -10.28
N ASP A 211 30.55 -6.64 -10.12
CA ASP A 211 31.30 -5.65 -9.33
C ASP A 211 31.44 -4.35 -10.12
N GLN A 212 30.98 -3.24 -9.56
CA GLN A 212 30.90 -1.94 -10.21
C GLN A 212 31.56 -0.85 -9.38
N SER A 213 32.48 -0.09 -10.00
CA SER A 213 33.05 1.13 -9.44
C SER A 213 31.98 2.23 -9.43
N LEU A 214 31.69 2.78 -8.25
CA LEU A 214 30.73 3.88 -8.12
C LEU A 214 31.26 5.18 -8.74
N HIS A 215 32.56 5.44 -8.70
CA HIS A 215 33.15 6.61 -9.37
C HIS A 215 32.91 6.57 -10.87
N THR A 216 33.18 5.43 -11.51
CA THR A 216 32.96 5.24 -12.94
C THR A 216 31.50 5.37 -13.30
N LEU A 217 30.63 4.67 -12.59
CA LEU A 217 29.18 4.66 -12.84
C LEU A 217 28.56 6.05 -12.72
N LEU A 218 28.86 6.78 -11.64
CA LEU A 218 28.31 8.12 -11.41
C LEU A 218 28.92 9.18 -12.34
N SER A 219 30.21 9.04 -12.70
CA SER A 219 30.82 9.91 -13.68
C SER A 219 30.23 9.78 -15.08
N ASP A 220 29.92 8.54 -15.50
CA ASP A 220 29.24 8.29 -16.78
C ASP A 220 27.84 8.94 -16.79
N ILE A 221 27.08 8.80 -15.68
CA ILE A 221 25.76 9.44 -15.50
C ILE A 221 25.92 10.97 -15.59
N TYR A 222 26.89 11.54 -14.88
CA TYR A 222 27.13 12.97 -14.87
C TYR A 222 27.38 13.51 -16.31
N GLN A 223 28.27 12.88 -17.07
CA GLN A 223 28.59 13.29 -18.45
C GLN A 223 27.33 13.22 -19.34
N SER A 224 26.53 12.16 -19.23
CA SER A 224 25.32 12.02 -20.05
C SER A 224 24.22 13.03 -19.67
N GLN A 225 24.04 13.30 -18.38
CA GLN A 225 23.01 14.22 -17.89
C GLN A 225 23.38 15.69 -18.10
N LEU A 226 24.66 16.03 -18.09
CA LEU A 226 25.14 17.40 -18.31
C LEU A 226 24.66 17.97 -19.65
N LEU A 227 24.56 17.12 -20.68
CA LEU A 227 24.14 17.53 -22.03
C LEU A 227 22.63 17.84 -22.15
N THR A 228 21.82 17.31 -21.21
CA THR A 228 20.36 17.44 -21.25
C THR A 228 19.81 18.37 -20.16
N MET A 229 20.69 18.89 -19.30
CA MET A 229 20.28 19.73 -18.17
C MET A 229 19.75 21.10 -18.63
N PRO A 230 18.66 21.62 -18.04
CA PRO A 230 18.17 22.95 -18.33
C PRO A 230 19.24 24.02 -18.03
N PRO A 231 19.38 25.07 -18.85
CA PRO A 231 20.47 26.07 -18.70
C PRO A 231 20.51 26.81 -17.37
N GLN A 232 19.38 26.80 -16.63
CA GLN A 232 19.23 27.51 -15.34
C GLN A 232 19.42 26.57 -14.13
N VAL A 233 19.77 25.31 -14.36
CA VAL A 233 19.95 24.28 -13.33
C VAL A 233 21.39 23.77 -13.40
N GLU A 234 22.12 23.96 -12.33
CA GLU A 234 23.50 23.46 -12.21
C GLU A 234 23.49 21.99 -11.75
N LEU A 235 24.13 21.12 -12.52
CA LEU A 235 24.34 19.72 -12.12
C LEU A 235 25.69 19.59 -11.39
N ARG A 236 25.69 18.98 -10.21
CA ARG A 236 26.88 18.76 -9.37
C ARG A 236 27.04 17.28 -9.03
N LEU A 237 28.27 16.79 -9.10
CA LEU A 237 28.64 15.44 -8.69
C LEU A 237 29.53 15.51 -7.45
N GLU A 238 29.12 14.85 -6.36
CA GLU A 238 29.88 14.73 -5.11
C GLU A 238 30.36 13.29 -4.94
N LEU A 239 31.67 13.09 -5.01
CA LEU A 239 32.33 11.79 -4.82
C LEU A 239 33.28 11.85 -3.64
N PRO A 240 33.39 10.81 -2.80
CA PRO A 240 34.46 10.70 -1.79
C PRO A 240 35.83 10.56 -2.47
N GLN A 241 36.92 10.74 -1.73
CA GLN A 241 38.28 10.61 -2.29
C GLN A 241 38.59 9.19 -2.72
N ALA A 242 38.15 8.19 -1.95
CA ALA A 242 38.35 6.78 -2.26
C ALA A 242 37.16 6.24 -3.07
N ASP A 243 37.44 5.52 -4.13
CA ASP A 243 36.38 4.81 -4.88
C ASP A 243 35.88 3.60 -4.10
N THR A 244 34.62 3.29 -4.27
CA THR A 244 33.97 2.13 -3.67
C THR A 244 33.40 1.24 -4.75
N THR A 245 33.76 -0.04 -4.70
CA THR A 245 33.19 -1.07 -5.56
C THR A 245 32.03 -1.74 -4.84
N ILE A 246 30.88 -1.85 -5.51
CA ILE A 246 29.69 -2.54 -5.01
C ILE A 246 29.26 -3.65 -5.95
N ARG A 247 28.64 -4.71 -5.44
CA ARG A 247 28.06 -5.77 -6.26
C ARG A 247 26.61 -5.45 -6.60
N THR A 248 26.36 -5.01 -7.83
CA THR A 248 25.06 -4.50 -8.29
C THR A 248 24.84 -4.77 -9.78
N ASP A 249 23.62 -4.54 -10.27
CA ASP A 249 23.36 -4.39 -11.70
C ASP A 249 23.53 -2.91 -12.08
N ALA A 250 24.62 -2.62 -12.82
CA ALA A 250 24.97 -1.26 -13.24
C ALA A 250 23.86 -0.61 -14.08
N SER A 251 23.20 -1.35 -14.97
CA SER A 251 22.18 -0.80 -15.87
C SER A 251 20.93 -0.40 -15.09
N ARG A 252 20.51 -1.22 -14.14
CA ARG A 252 19.36 -0.96 -13.28
C ARG A 252 19.63 0.16 -12.28
N LEU A 253 20.83 0.20 -11.69
CA LEU A 253 21.22 1.30 -10.81
C LEU A 253 21.32 2.63 -11.57
N LYS A 254 21.91 2.64 -12.80
CA LYS A 254 21.90 3.81 -13.70
C LYS A 254 20.47 4.26 -14.02
N GLN A 255 19.56 3.34 -14.29
CA GLN A 255 18.14 3.62 -14.54
C GLN A 255 17.50 4.36 -13.36
N VAL A 256 17.72 3.89 -12.13
CA VAL A 256 17.19 4.53 -10.91
C VAL A 256 17.73 5.94 -10.76
N ILE A 257 19.06 6.12 -10.80
CA ILE A 257 19.69 7.42 -10.60
C ILE A 257 19.26 8.42 -11.69
N ASN A 258 19.21 7.99 -12.95
CA ASN A 258 18.72 8.81 -14.06
C ASN A 258 17.26 9.23 -13.87
N ASN A 259 16.38 8.33 -13.39
CA ASN A 259 15.00 8.67 -13.10
C ASN A 259 14.90 9.74 -12.00
N LEU A 260 15.69 9.61 -10.93
CA LEU A 260 15.72 10.59 -9.84
C LEU A 260 16.26 11.96 -10.32
N ILE A 261 17.33 11.99 -11.14
CA ILE A 261 17.89 13.23 -11.71
C ILE A 261 16.87 13.88 -12.65
N ASN A 262 16.22 13.12 -13.53
CA ASN A 262 15.20 13.63 -14.46
C ASN A 262 13.99 14.19 -13.70
N ASN A 263 13.57 13.56 -12.61
CA ASN A 263 12.53 14.09 -11.73
C ASN A 263 12.99 15.40 -11.08
N ALA A 264 14.21 15.46 -10.57
CA ALA A 264 14.80 16.68 -10.00
C ALA A 264 14.84 17.82 -11.03
N ALA A 265 15.30 17.56 -12.25
CA ALA A 265 15.34 18.55 -13.34
C ALA A 265 13.95 19.07 -13.74
N LYS A 266 12.95 18.20 -13.73
CA LYS A 266 11.56 18.56 -14.04
C LYS A 266 10.94 19.50 -13.01
N PHE A 267 11.32 19.39 -11.73
CA PHE A 267 10.74 20.11 -10.63
C PHE A 267 11.63 21.22 -10.05
N THR A 268 12.77 21.51 -10.72
CA THR A 268 13.70 22.59 -10.39
C THR A 268 13.78 23.55 -11.56
N ASP A 269 13.09 24.68 -11.48
CA ASP A 269 13.12 25.70 -12.53
C ASP A 269 14.46 26.45 -12.56
N ARG A 270 15.04 26.73 -11.37
CA ARG A 270 16.34 27.38 -11.16
C ARG A 270 16.99 26.81 -9.91
N GLY A 271 18.32 26.67 -9.93
CA GLY A 271 19.08 26.21 -8.77
C GLY A 271 20.06 25.10 -9.11
N SER A 272 20.13 24.07 -8.29
CA SER A 272 21.09 22.99 -8.48
C SER A 272 20.50 21.61 -8.18
N ILE A 273 21.05 20.61 -8.88
CA ILE A 273 20.85 19.19 -8.61
C ILE A 273 22.21 18.61 -8.25
N THR A 274 22.31 18.05 -7.08
CA THR A 274 23.55 17.44 -6.58
C THR A 274 23.31 15.96 -6.36
N PHE A 275 24.14 15.09 -6.92
CA PHE A 275 24.09 13.67 -6.68
C PHE A 275 25.48 13.11 -6.41
N GLY A 276 25.54 11.96 -5.77
CA GLY A 276 26.80 11.34 -5.36
C GLY A 276 26.57 10.20 -4.39
N TYR A 277 27.63 9.82 -3.69
CA TYR A 277 27.52 8.83 -2.64
C TYR A 277 28.43 9.13 -1.44
N ARG A 278 28.11 8.51 -0.32
CA ARG A 278 28.92 8.51 0.90
C ARG A 278 29.06 7.07 1.38
N THR A 279 30.22 6.77 1.97
CA THR A 279 30.50 5.47 2.55
C THR A 279 30.39 5.57 4.06
N ASP A 280 29.72 4.61 4.69
CA ASP A 280 29.83 4.35 6.12
C ASP A 280 30.70 3.11 6.31
N GLU A 281 31.98 3.33 6.64
CA GLU A 281 32.96 2.24 6.81
C GLU A 281 32.57 1.23 7.90
N GLY A 282 31.69 1.63 8.84
CA GLY A 282 31.22 0.77 9.94
C GLY A 282 30.03 -0.12 9.58
N ALA A 283 29.23 0.27 8.60
CA ALA A 283 27.97 -0.41 8.29
C ALA A 283 28.07 -1.40 7.12
N GLY A 284 29.15 -1.36 6.32
CA GLY A 284 29.25 -2.16 5.08
C GLY A 284 28.25 -1.75 4.00
N GLU A 285 27.80 -0.51 4.04
CA GLU A 285 26.80 0.08 3.16
C GLU A 285 27.29 1.39 2.52
N VAL A 286 26.69 1.75 1.40
CA VAL A 286 26.88 3.05 0.77
C VAL A 286 25.54 3.78 0.72
N GLU A 287 25.53 5.09 1.02
CA GLU A 287 24.40 5.98 0.82
C GLU A 287 24.60 6.76 -0.48
N LEU A 288 23.87 6.39 -1.55
CA LEU A 288 23.76 7.23 -2.74
C LEU A 288 22.66 8.26 -2.52
N PHE A 289 22.82 9.46 -3.07
CA PHE A 289 21.81 10.51 -2.92
C PHE A 289 21.63 11.31 -4.22
N VAL A 290 20.40 11.82 -4.41
CA VAL A 290 20.06 12.83 -5.41
C VAL A 290 19.28 13.92 -4.69
N ARG A 291 19.82 15.13 -4.67
CA ARG A 291 19.26 16.30 -4.00
C ARG A 291 19.01 17.40 -5.01
N ASP A 292 17.83 18.00 -4.98
CA ASP A 292 17.45 19.18 -5.73
C ASP A 292 17.09 20.37 -4.83
N THR A 293 17.09 21.57 -5.40
CA THR A 293 16.64 22.80 -4.77
C THR A 293 15.28 23.26 -5.31
N GLY A 294 14.47 22.35 -5.84
CA GLY A 294 13.21 22.63 -6.50
C GLY A 294 12.06 22.90 -5.54
N LYS A 295 10.84 22.74 -6.06
CA LYS A 295 9.60 23.08 -5.33
C LYS A 295 9.30 22.20 -4.10
N GLY A 296 9.96 21.04 -3.97
CA GLY A 296 9.73 20.10 -2.87
C GLY A 296 8.38 19.40 -2.94
N ILE A 297 8.15 18.52 -1.95
CA ILE A 297 6.97 17.66 -1.82
C ILE A 297 6.33 17.91 -0.44
N SER A 298 5.01 18.02 -0.39
CA SER A 298 4.29 18.16 0.89
C SER A 298 4.32 16.87 1.70
N GLN A 299 4.23 16.98 3.03
CA GLN A 299 4.29 15.83 3.94
C GLN A 299 3.19 14.79 3.70
N GLU A 300 2.02 15.23 3.22
CA GLU A 300 0.91 14.34 2.86
C GLU A 300 1.28 13.36 1.73
N HIS A 301 2.15 13.78 0.83
CA HIS A 301 2.54 13.01 -0.34
C HIS A 301 3.82 12.20 -0.13
N VAL A 302 4.74 12.66 0.75
CA VAL A 302 6.05 12.03 0.99
C VAL A 302 5.94 10.54 1.29
N GLY A 303 4.96 10.12 2.10
CA GLY A 303 4.75 8.71 2.43
C GLY A 303 4.22 7.85 1.27
N ARG A 304 3.68 8.49 0.23
CA ARG A 304 2.94 7.81 -0.85
C ARG A 304 3.60 7.88 -2.23
N ILE A 305 4.65 8.69 -2.40
CA ILE A 305 5.25 8.90 -3.73
C ILE A 305 5.86 7.63 -4.34
N PHE A 306 6.14 6.61 -3.55
CA PHE A 306 6.61 5.30 -3.98
C PHE A 306 5.47 4.30 -4.22
N GLU A 307 4.22 4.65 -3.88
CA GLU A 307 3.07 3.79 -4.18
C GLU A 307 2.89 3.68 -5.70
N ARG A 308 2.52 2.49 -6.16
CA ARG A 308 2.26 2.26 -7.59
C ARG A 308 1.11 3.15 -8.05
N PHE A 309 1.28 3.77 -9.21
CA PHE A 309 0.26 4.61 -9.86
C PHE A 309 -0.10 5.91 -9.13
N TYR A 310 0.62 6.26 -8.06
CA TYR A 310 0.36 7.47 -7.29
C TYR A 310 0.93 8.71 -7.99
N LYS A 311 0.15 9.80 -8.03
CA LYS A 311 0.56 11.14 -8.49
C LYS A 311 0.18 12.16 -7.42
N THR A 312 1.03 13.14 -7.20
CA THR A 312 0.77 14.25 -6.25
C THR A 312 -0.27 15.23 -6.78
N ASP A 313 -0.46 15.30 -8.10
CA ASP A 313 -1.42 16.16 -8.78
C ASP A 313 -1.87 15.49 -10.08
N SER A 314 -3.17 15.47 -10.36
CA SER A 314 -3.76 14.92 -11.59
C SER A 314 -3.30 15.67 -12.85
N ASN A 315 -2.91 16.95 -12.72
CA ASN A 315 -2.42 17.80 -13.79
C ASN A 315 -0.89 17.86 -13.91
N ALA A 316 -0.15 17.22 -12.98
CA ALA A 316 1.31 17.18 -13.06
C ALA A 316 1.76 16.40 -14.29
N LYS A 317 2.54 17.05 -15.16
CA LYS A 317 3.18 16.39 -16.32
C LYS A 317 4.06 15.24 -15.82
N GLY A 318 3.85 14.03 -16.33
CA GLY A 318 4.70 12.86 -16.10
C GLY A 318 3.95 11.63 -15.61
N VAL A 319 4.52 10.48 -15.90
CA VAL A 319 3.96 9.16 -15.62
C VAL A 319 4.30 8.76 -14.20
N GLY A 320 3.30 8.29 -13.44
CA GLY A 320 3.46 7.89 -12.04
C GLY A 320 4.26 6.62 -11.70
N PRO A 321 4.72 5.74 -12.63
CA PRO A 321 5.38 4.49 -12.27
C PRO A 321 6.87 4.65 -11.92
N GLY A 322 7.54 5.73 -12.33
CA GLY A 322 8.99 5.85 -12.23
C GLY A 322 9.54 5.64 -10.82
N LEU A 323 8.97 6.28 -9.80
CA LEU A 323 9.45 6.13 -8.42
C LEU A 323 9.11 4.75 -7.82
N SER A 324 7.98 4.16 -8.17
CA SER A 324 7.65 2.80 -7.73
C SER A 324 8.56 1.75 -8.37
N ILE A 325 8.93 1.95 -9.64
CA ILE A 325 9.95 1.13 -10.33
C ILE A 325 11.31 1.29 -9.64
N CYS A 326 11.73 2.52 -9.32
CA CYS A 326 12.97 2.77 -8.58
C CYS A 326 13.02 2.01 -7.26
N ARG A 327 11.94 2.06 -6.47
CA ARG A 327 11.85 1.36 -5.20
C ARG A 327 12.00 -0.14 -5.38
N THR A 328 11.24 -0.73 -6.31
CA THR A 328 11.31 -2.17 -6.57
C THR A 328 12.70 -2.60 -7.06
N ILE A 329 13.32 -1.84 -7.96
CA ILE A 329 14.70 -2.13 -8.41
C ILE A 329 15.65 -2.11 -7.21
N ILE A 330 15.63 -1.08 -6.37
CA ILE A 330 16.53 -0.97 -5.22
C ILE A 330 16.28 -2.08 -4.21
N GLU A 331 15.03 -2.46 -3.92
CA GLU A 331 14.68 -3.59 -3.06
C GLU A 331 15.25 -4.91 -3.60
N ILE A 332 15.18 -5.15 -4.91
CA ILE A 332 15.77 -6.35 -5.55
C ILE A 332 17.31 -6.31 -5.51
N LEU A 333 17.91 -5.14 -5.64
CA LEU A 333 19.36 -4.96 -5.47
C LEU A 333 19.83 -5.13 -4.01
N GLY A 334 18.89 -5.30 -3.06
CA GLY A 334 19.17 -5.53 -1.63
C GLY A 334 19.32 -4.24 -0.83
N GLY A 335 18.93 -3.10 -1.40
CA GLY A 335 18.97 -1.79 -0.76
C GLY A 335 17.60 -1.26 -0.31
N ASP A 336 17.58 -0.04 0.17
CA ASP A 336 16.36 0.72 0.50
C ASP A 336 16.44 2.13 -0.09
N ILE A 337 15.28 2.71 -0.42
CA ILE A 337 15.16 4.08 -0.91
C ILE A 337 14.22 4.90 -0.04
N SER A 338 14.68 6.05 0.37
CA SER A 338 13.94 7.00 1.20
C SER A 338 13.96 8.41 0.61
N VAL A 339 13.12 9.28 1.14
CA VAL A 339 12.99 10.67 0.69
C VAL A 339 12.83 11.63 1.85
N VAL A 340 13.52 12.75 1.76
CA VAL A 340 13.36 13.90 2.66
C VAL A 340 13.02 15.11 1.81
N SER A 341 11.87 15.73 2.05
CA SER A 341 11.40 16.87 1.28
C SER A 341 10.52 17.80 2.11
N ALA A 342 10.51 19.06 1.74
CA ALA A 342 9.56 20.05 2.26
C ALA A 342 9.23 21.07 1.16
N PRO A 343 8.01 21.62 1.11
CA PRO A 343 7.63 22.62 0.13
C PRO A 343 8.59 23.81 0.12
N GLY A 344 9.08 24.18 -1.06
CA GLY A 344 10.04 25.27 -1.27
C GLY A 344 11.46 25.02 -0.79
N LYS A 345 11.79 23.83 -0.28
CA LYS A 345 13.15 23.48 0.20
C LYS A 345 13.83 22.40 -0.64
N GLY A 346 13.19 21.99 -1.75
CA GLY A 346 13.68 20.90 -2.60
C GLY A 346 13.44 19.51 -2.03
N THR A 347 14.05 18.52 -2.68
CA THR A 347 13.90 17.10 -2.35
C THR A 347 15.27 16.44 -2.28
N CYS A 348 15.44 15.51 -1.37
CA CYS A 348 16.60 14.63 -1.28
C CYS A 348 16.14 13.18 -1.23
N PHE A 349 16.40 12.44 -2.32
CA PHE A 349 16.29 10.99 -2.34
C PHE A 349 17.58 10.38 -1.84
N LYS A 350 17.49 9.35 -1.01
CA LYS A 350 18.59 8.59 -0.47
C LYS A 350 18.38 7.12 -0.76
N ILE A 351 19.44 6.45 -1.23
CA ILE A 351 19.47 5.03 -1.51
C ILE A 351 20.56 4.42 -0.63
N VAL A 352 20.20 3.52 0.25
CA VAL A 352 21.14 2.71 1.01
C VAL A 352 21.35 1.40 0.26
N HIS A 353 22.59 1.07 -0.09
CA HIS A 353 22.92 -0.12 -0.86
C HIS A 353 24.07 -0.87 -0.16
N PRO A 354 23.97 -2.21 0.02
CA PRO A 354 25.04 -2.99 0.61
C PRO A 354 26.28 -3.02 -0.31
N VAL A 355 27.47 -2.91 0.26
CA VAL A 355 28.74 -3.06 -0.49
C VAL A 355 28.90 -4.50 -0.98
N HIS A 356 28.65 -5.47 -0.10
CA HIS A 356 28.68 -6.89 -0.41
C HIS A 356 27.28 -7.48 -0.23
N ARG A 357 26.71 -8.02 -1.31
CA ARG A 357 25.44 -8.71 -1.22
C ARG A 357 25.64 -10.07 -0.54
N THR A 358 24.93 -10.34 0.53
CA THR A 358 24.79 -11.70 1.08
C THR A 358 23.90 -12.50 0.09
N GLU A 359 24.40 -13.55 -0.52
CA GLU A 359 23.61 -14.42 -1.39
C GLU A 359 22.41 -14.97 -0.61
N THR A 360 21.20 -14.57 -0.97
CA THR A 360 19.98 -15.17 -0.45
C THR A 360 19.73 -16.49 -1.14
N ALA A 361 19.27 -17.51 -0.39
CA ALA A 361 19.06 -18.89 -0.82
C ALA A 361 18.18 -19.09 -2.08
N ALA A 362 17.56 -18.03 -2.61
CA ALA A 362 16.77 -18.08 -3.84
C ALA A 362 17.62 -18.07 -5.15
N GLU A 363 18.88 -17.60 -5.10
CA GLU A 363 19.75 -17.52 -6.31
C GLU A 363 20.45 -18.85 -6.60
N THR A 364 20.64 -19.71 -5.60
CA THR A 364 21.24 -21.03 -5.77
C THR A 364 20.33 -22.01 -6.55
N ALA A 365 19.03 -21.71 -6.64
CA ALA A 365 18.06 -22.54 -7.37
C ALA A 365 17.92 -22.19 -8.87
N GLY A 366 18.41 -21.03 -9.30
CA GLY A 366 18.35 -20.52 -10.69
C GLY A 366 19.56 -20.86 -11.56
N ALA A 367 20.68 -21.25 -10.96
CA ALA A 367 21.95 -21.54 -11.70
C ALA A 367 22.04 -22.97 -12.26
N TYR A 368 20.99 -23.81 -12.10
CA TYR A 368 20.90 -25.18 -12.62
C TYR A 368 19.60 -25.41 -13.42
N ARG A 369 19.28 -24.51 -14.34
CA ARG A 369 18.31 -24.78 -15.40
C ARG A 369 18.76 -24.23 -16.74
#